data_f3883e270b1a8d286d88fc9302900f9a
#
_entry.id   f3883e270b1a8d286d88fc9302900f9a
#
_cell.length_a   1.000
_cell.length_b   1.000
_cell.length_c   1.000
_cell.angle_alpha   90.00
_cell.angle_beta   90.00
_cell.angle_gamma   90.00
#
_symmetry.space_group_name_H-M   'P 1'
#
loop_
_entity.id
_entity.type
_entity.pdbx_description
1 polymer ?
#
loop_
_entity_poly.entity_id
_entity_poly.type
_entity_poly.pdbx_seq_one_letter_code
_entity_poly.pdbx_strand_id
1 'polypeptide(L)'
;EVDGIHDLLNHCSEISAETGAIFIDGELEAFSVGSLNRRDSMAVIHIEKANPEIDGLYQAINKEFLCRAFPEAAIINREDDVGLEGLRKSKLSYYPSGFAKKYLIMERSGAELSADQVRAEMQY
;
A
#
# COMPACT_ATOMS: atom_id res chain seq x y z
N GLU A 1 -8.61 6.68 -9.86
CA GLU A 1 -8.05 5.45 -9.26
C GLU A 1 -7.91 4.33 -10.29
N VAL A 2 -8.95 4.03 -11.06
CA VAL A 2 -8.93 2.95 -12.07
C VAL A 2 -7.85 3.17 -13.13
N ASP A 3 -7.69 4.38 -13.66
CA ASP A 3 -6.66 4.70 -14.65
C ASP A 3 -5.25 4.52 -14.09
N GLY A 4 -5.02 4.90 -12.84
CA GLY A 4 -3.76 4.68 -12.16
C GLY A 4 -3.42 3.21 -11.97
N ILE A 5 -4.41 2.37 -11.69
CA ILE A 5 -4.24 0.93 -11.56
C ILE A 5 -3.88 0.31 -12.92
N HIS A 6 -4.57 0.69 -13.99
CA HIS A 6 -4.26 0.22 -15.34
C HIS A 6 -2.85 0.62 -15.76
N ASP A 7 -2.45 1.84 -15.49
CA ASP A 7 -1.11 2.35 -15.79
C ASP A 7 -0.03 1.56 -15.04
N LEU A 8 -0.24 1.34 -13.74
CA LEU A 8 0.67 0.53 -12.92
C LEU A 8 0.79 -0.90 -13.44
N LEU A 9 -0.32 -1.56 -13.76
CA LEU A 9 -0.32 -2.94 -14.26
C LEU A 9 0.38 -3.06 -15.61
N ASN A 10 0.24 -2.08 -16.47
CA ASN A 10 0.92 -2.06 -17.77
C ASN A 10 2.43 -1.84 -17.67
N HIS A 11 2.93 -1.29 -16.58
CA HIS A 11 4.34 -0.93 -16.39
C HIS A 11 5.03 -1.71 -15.25
N CYS A 12 4.40 -2.79 -14.76
CA CYS A 12 4.94 -3.58 -13.64
C CYS A 12 6.38 -4.08 -13.88
N SER A 13 6.68 -4.52 -15.09
CA SER A 13 8.03 -5.00 -15.42
C SER A 13 9.08 -3.89 -15.40
N GLU A 14 8.71 -2.67 -15.80
CA GLU A 14 9.60 -1.52 -15.83
C GLU A 14 9.96 -1.02 -14.43
N ILE A 15 9.02 -1.11 -13.49
CA ILE A 15 9.21 -0.69 -12.09
C ILE A 15 9.57 -1.85 -11.15
N SER A 16 9.83 -3.03 -11.69
CA SER A 16 10.15 -4.24 -10.91
C SER A 16 9.08 -4.58 -9.87
N ALA A 17 7.80 -4.40 -10.23
CA ALA A 17 6.68 -4.76 -9.38
C ALA A 17 6.22 -6.20 -9.67
N GLU A 18 5.82 -6.88 -8.61
CA GLU A 18 5.19 -8.20 -8.66
C GLU A 18 3.67 -8.07 -8.56
N THR A 19 2.97 -8.99 -9.17
CA THR A 19 1.51 -9.06 -9.10
C THR A 19 1.05 -10.41 -8.61
N GLY A 20 -0.03 -10.43 -7.83
CA GLY A 20 -0.68 -11.66 -7.40
C GLY A 20 -2.18 -11.55 -7.53
N ALA A 21 -2.84 -12.66 -7.78
CA ALA A 21 -4.28 -12.72 -7.96
C ALA A 21 -4.87 -13.99 -7.34
N ILE A 22 -6.11 -13.88 -6.86
CA ILE A 22 -6.90 -15.02 -6.42
C ILE A 22 -8.13 -15.12 -7.31
N PHE A 23 -8.28 -16.30 -7.91
CA PHE A 23 -9.46 -16.68 -8.69
C PHE A 23 -10.30 -17.67 -7.89
N ILE A 24 -11.61 -17.47 -7.89
CA ILE A 24 -12.58 -18.40 -7.30
C ILE A 24 -13.60 -18.72 -8.38
N ASP A 25 -13.76 -20.00 -8.68
CA ASP A 25 -14.67 -20.49 -9.74
C ASP A 25 -14.45 -19.78 -11.09
N GLY A 26 -13.19 -19.50 -11.43
CA GLY A 26 -12.81 -18.85 -12.69
C GLY A 26 -12.94 -17.32 -12.71
N GLU A 27 -13.44 -16.71 -11.63
CA GLU A 27 -13.60 -15.26 -11.50
C GLU A 27 -12.44 -14.67 -10.70
N LEU A 28 -11.92 -13.53 -11.15
CA LEU A 28 -10.92 -12.75 -10.42
C LEU A 28 -11.57 -12.07 -9.22
N GLU A 29 -11.26 -12.51 -8.03
CA GLU A 29 -11.88 -11.99 -6.81
C GLU A 29 -10.94 -11.13 -5.95
N ALA A 30 -9.63 -11.26 -6.14
CA ALA A 30 -8.66 -10.42 -5.46
C ALA A 30 -7.36 -10.28 -6.24
N PHE A 31 -6.70 -9.13 -6.09
CA PHE A 31 -5.35 -8.95 -6.62
C PHE A 31 -4.52 -8.01 -5.74
N SER A 32 -3.22 -8.14 -5.84
CA SER A 32 -2.26 -7.26 -5.16
C SER A 32 -1.09 -6.93 -6.08
N VAL A 33 -0.55 -5.74 -5.93
CA VAL A 33 0.66 -5.29 -6.62
C VAL A 33 1.62 -4.72 -5.58
N GLY A 34 2.86 -5.15 -5.63
CA GLY A 34 3.88 -4.69 -4.70
C GLY A 34 5.27 -4.74 -5.28
N SER A 35 6.21 -4.17 -4.57
CA SER A 35 7.63 -4.21 -4.93
C SER A 35 8.49 -4.43 -3.68
N LEU A 36 9.71 -4.92 -3.89
CA LEU A 36 10.67 -5.15 -2.82
C LEU A 36 11.79 -4.11 -2.89
N ASN A 37 11.96 -3.35 -1.82
CA ASN A 37 13.18 -2.59 -1.60
C ASN A 37 14.21 -3.52 -0.96
N ARG A 38 15.17 -3.98 -1.76
CA ARG A 38 16.18 -4.95 -1.32
C ARG A 38 17.14 -4.36 -0.29
N ARG A 39 17.38 -3.06 -0.34
CA ARG A 39 18.28 -2.37 0.58
C ARG A 39 17.79 -2.47 2.02
N ASP A 40 16.49 -2.31 2.22
CA ASP A 40 15.86 -2.27 3.54
C ASP A 40 15.12 -3.57 3.87
N SER A 41 15.13 -4.55 2.96
CA SER A 41 14.32 -5.77 3.04
C SER A 41 12.84 -5.47 3.30
N MET A 42 12.34 -4.42 2.64
CA MET A 42 10.98 -3.92 2.83
C MET A 42 10.15 -4.18 1.58
N ALA A 43 9.08 -4.92 1.72
CA ALA A 43 8.06 -5.02 0.68
C ALA A 43 7.05 -3.88 0.83
N VAL A 44 6.71 -3.24 -0.28
CA VAL A 44 5.71 -2.17 -0.34
C VAL A 44 4.51 -2.66 -1.14
N ILE A 45 3.35 -2.63 -0.55
CA ILE A 45 2.10 -2.99 -1.20
C ILE A 45 1.47 -1.71 -1.77
N HIS A 46 1.52 -1.58 -3.08
CA HIS A 46 1.00 -0.40 -3.79
C HIS A 46 -0.51 -0.45 -3.96
N ILE A 47 -1.04 -1.62 -4.31
CA ILE A 47 -2.47 -1.85 -4.52
C ILE A 47 -2.84 -3.21 -3.97
N GLU A 48 -3.96 -3.28 -3.28
CA GLU A 48 -4.59 -4.52 -2.83
C GLU A 48 -6.09 -4.34 -2.90
N LYS A 49 -6.75 -5.15 -3.68
CA LYS A 49 -8.19 -5.14 -3.87
C LYS A 49 -8.74 -6.55 -3.75
N ALA A 50 -9.86 -6.67 -3.07
CA ALA A 50 -10.57 -7.94 -2.93
C ALA A 50 -12.08 -7.69 -2.92
N ASN A 51 -12.84 -8.69 -3.34
CA ASN A 51 -14.29 -8.63 -3.24
C ASN A 51 -14.71 -8.59 -1.75
N PRO A 52 -15.31 -7.49 -1.27
CA PRO A 52 -15.64 -7.34 0.14
C PRO A 52 -16.76 -8.29 0.62
N GLU A 53 -17.52 -8.88 -0.30
CA GLU A 53 -18.58 -9.84 0.01
C GLU A 53 -18.03 -11.22 0.39
N ILE A 54 -16.76 -11.49 0.13
CA ILE A 54 -16.11 -12.75 0.48
C ILE A 54 -15.30 -12.54 1.76
N ASP A 55 -15.78 -13.11 2.84
CA ASP A 55 -15.14 -13.00 4.15
C ASP A 55 -13.72 -13.57 4.12
N GLY A 56 -12.78 -12.82 4.69
CA GLY A 56 -11.38 -13.24 4.80
C GLY A 56 -10.56 -13.12 3.51
N LEU A 57 -11.14 -12.67 2.40
CA LEU A 57 -10.42 -12.62 1.13
C LEU A 57 -9.31 -11.55 1.13
N TYR A 58 -9.52 -10.40 1.76
CA TYR A 58 -8.47 -9.38 1.92
C TYR A 58 -7.28 -9.92 2.72
N GLN A 59 -7.53 -10.63 3.80
CA GLN A 59 -6.48 -11.27 4.59
C GLN A 59 -5.77 -12.37 3.79
N ALA A 60 -6.52 -13.13 3.02
CA ALA A 60 -5.97 -14.19 2.18
C ALA A 60 -5.04 -13.65 1.09
N ILE A 61 -5.47 -12.65 0.31
CA ILE A 61 -4.61 -12.06 -0.72
C ILE A 61 -3.36 -11.42 -0.11
N ASN A 62 -3.49 -10.74 1.01
CA ASN A 62 -2.36 -10.14 1.70
C ASN A 62 -1.32 -11.20 2.11
N LYS A 63 -1.75 -12.23 2.82
CA LYS A 63 -0.87 -13.29 3.30
C LYS A 63 -0.22 -14.07 2.14
N GLU A 64 -1.02 -14.57 1.22
CA GLU A 64 -0.54 -15.40 0.12
C GLU A 64 0.40 -14.62 -0.81
N PHE A 65 0.07 -13.38 -1.12
CA PHE A 65 0.91 -12.55 -1.96
C PHE A 65 2.27 -12.28 -1.31
N LEU A 66 2.30 -11.88 -0.05
CA LEU A 66 3.54 -11.61 0.68
C LEU A 66 4.42 -12.87 0.80
N CYS A 67 3.82 -14.00 1.14
CA CYS A 67 4.57 -15.25 1.31
C CYS A 67 5.17 -15.76 -0.01
N ARG A 68 4.50 -15.53 -1.13
CA ARG A 68 4.93 -16.04 -2.45
C ARG A 68 5.85 -15.07 -3.19
N ALA A 69 5.51 -13.78 -3.19
CA ALA A 69 6.25 -12.77 -3.93
C ALA A 69 7.48 -12.26 -3.17
N PHE A 70 7.35 -12.07 -1.86
CA PHE A 70 8.37 -11.45 -1.02
C PHE A 70 8.70 -12.24 0.25
N PRO A 71 9.08 -13.53 0.13
CA PRO A 71 9.36 -14.37 1.30
C PRO A 71 10.55 -13.85 2.14
N GLU A 72 11.45 -13.08 1.52
CA GLU A 72 12.63 -12.49 2.17
C GLU A 72 12.36 -11.14 2.85
N ALA A 73 11.18 -10.57 2.70
CA ALA A 73 10.86 -9.28 3.30
C ALA A 73 10.81 -9.36 4.83
N ALA A 74 11.55 -8.49 5.50
CA ALA A 74 11.52 -8.36 6.95
C ALA A 74 10.45 -7.37 7.44
N ILE A 75 10.11 -6.41 6.58
CA ILE A 75 9.14 -5.35 6.89
C ILE A 75 8.16 -5.23 5.72
N ILE A 76 6.90 -5.03 6.04
CA ILE A 76 5.84 -4.79 5.07
C ILE A 76 5.31 -3.38 5.26
N ASN A 77 5.44 -2.56 4.23
CA ASN A 77 4.85 -1.22 4.19
C ASN A 77 3.55 -1.28 3.38
N ARG A 78 2.44 -0.96 4.02
CA ARG A 78 1.11 -0.97 3.41
C ARG A 78 0.65 0.42 2.96
N GLU A 79 1.60 1.36 2.85
CA GLU A 79 1.38 2.75 2.46
C GLU A 79 0.38 3.49 3.36
N ASP A 80 -0.08 4.67 2.95
CA ASP A 80 -0.94 5.48 3.80
C ASP A 80 -2.44 5.13 3.64
N ASP A 81 -3.24 5.67 4.55
CA ASP A 81 -4.69 5.49 4.56
C ASP A 81 -5.44 6.64 3.86
N VAL A 82 -4.69 7.58 3.25
CA VAL A 82 -5.19 8.80 2.59
C VAL A 82 -6.22 9.58 3.43
N GLY A 83 -6.13 9.47 4.75
CA GLY A 83 -7.05 10.12 5.69
C GLY A 83 -8.42 9.46 5.82
N LEU A 84 -8.63 8.29 5.23
CA LEU A 84 -9.89 7.56 5.31
C LEU A 84 -9.95 6.72 6.59
N GLU A 85 -10.91 7.02 7.47
CA GLU A 85 -11.03 6.36 8.78
C GLU A 85 -11.23 4.85 8.66
N GLY A 86 -12.08 4.40 7.74
CA GLY A 86 -12.31 2.97 7.50
C GLY A 86 -11.06 2.23 7.06
N LEU A 87 -10.27 2.84 6.18
CA LEU A 87 -9.02 2.26 5.71
C LEU A 87 -7.96 2.26 6.82
N ARG A 88 -7.89 3.31 7.63
CA ARG A 88 -7.03 3.38 8.81
C ARG A 88 -7.35 2.27 9.82
N LYS A 89 -8.63 2.09 10.13
CA LYS A 89 -9.09 1.04 11.02
C LYS A 89 -8.70 -0.35 10.50
N SER A 90 -8.89 -0.59 9.22
CA SER A 90 -8.50 -1.84 8.57
C SER A 90 -6.99 -2.09 8.68
N LYS A 91 -6.17 -1.09 8.40
CA LYS A 91 -4.71 -1.20 8.52
C LYS A 91 -4.23 -1.40 9.95
N LEU A 92 -4.83 -0.70 10.90
CA LEU A 92 -4.53 -0.86 12.34
C LEU A 92 -4.91 -2.25 12.86
N SER A 93 -5.88 -2.93 12.25
CA SER A 93 -6.27 -4.28 12.65
C SER A 93 -5.16 -5.33 12.45
N TYR A 94 -4.13 -5.03 11.66
CA TYR A 94 -2.95 -5.87 11.49
C TYR A 94 -1.88 -5.65 12.59
N TYR A 95 -2.14 -4.80 13.58
CA TYR A 95 -1.20 -4.48 14.67
C TYR A 95 0.18 -4.05 14.15
N PRO A 96 0.27 -2.91 13.44
CA PRO A 96 1.53 -2.46 12.86
C PRO A 96 2.60 -2.24 13.92
N SER A 97 3.84 -2.57 13.60
CA SER A 97 4.98 -2.35 14.49
C SER A 97 5.45 -0.90 14.54
N GLY A 98 5.03 -0.08 13.58
CA GLY A 98 5.38 1.32 13.51
C GLY A 98 4.72 2.04 12.35
N PHE A 99 4.99 3.33 12.25
CA PHE A 99 4.45 4.22 11.21
C PHE A 99 5.60 4.93 10.49
N ALA A 100 5.57 4.88 9.14
CA ALA A 100 6.44 5.70 8.31
C ALA A 100 5.78 7.06 8.11
N LYS A 101 6.39 8.12 8.62
CA LYS A 101 5.86 9.47 8.47
C LYS A 101 6.16 10.01 7.07
N LYS A 102 5.17 10.57 6.43
CA LYS A 102 5.31 11.29 5.17
C LYS A 102 5.34 12.80 5.42
N TYR A 103 6.14 13.50 4.62
CA TYR A 103 6.29 14.94 4.69
C TYR A 103 6.10 15.52 3.30
N LEU A 104 5.34 16.61 3.20
CA LEU A 104 5.25 17.40 1.99
C LEU A 104 6.32 18.50 2.04
N ILE A 105 7.22 18.49 1.06
CA ILE A 105 8.26 19.51 0.93
C ILE A 105 7.83 20.46 -0.18
N MET A 106 7.71 21.75 0.16
CA MET A 106 7.33 22.79 -0.78
C MET A 106 8.33 23.95 -0.73
N GLU A 107 8.52 24.61 -1.87
CA GLU A 107 9.31 25.83 -1.91
C GLU A 107 8.60 26.93 -1.11
N ARG A 108 9.37 27.62 -0.27
CA ARG A 108 8.85 28.70 0.57
C ARG A 108 8.56 29.94 -0.27
N SER A 109 7.31 30.20 -0.56
CA SER A 109 6.87 31.40 -1.29
C SER A 109 6.59 32.57 -0.34
N GLY A 110 7.61 33.18 0.23
CA GLY A 110 7.50 34.48 0.93
C GLY A 110 6.62 34.58 2.19
N ALA A 111 5.84 33.55 2.51
CA ALA A 111 5.01 33.48 3.71
C ALA A 111 5.62 32.51 4.73
N GLU A 112 5.72 32.92 5.98
CA GLU A 112 6.11 32.02 7.05
C GLU A 112 4.99 31.01 7.31
N LEU A 113 5.28 29.73 7.11
CA LEU A 113 4.38 28.67 7.55
C LEU A 113 4.41 28.59 9.08
N SER A 114 3.25 28.64 9.72
CA SER A 114 3.15 28.39 11.15
C SER A 114 3.50 26.94 11.47
N ALA A 115 3.94 26.65 12.70
CA ALA A 115 4.22 25.29 13.14
C ALA A 115 2.98 24.37 12.99
N ASP A 116 1.78 24.92 13.11
CA ASP A 116 0.53 24.18 12.94
C ASP A 116 0.24 23.85 11.48
N GLN A 117 0.60 24.72 10.54
CA GLN A 117 0.51 24.44 9.10
C GLN A 117 1.48 23.33 8.69
N VAL A 118 2.68 23.32 9.23
CA VAL A 118 3.66 22.25 8.97
C VAL A 118 3.15 20.91 9.51
N ARG A 119 2.51 20.90 10.68
CA ARG A 119 1.93 19.68 11.26
C ARG A 119 0.76 19.13 10.47
N ALA A 120 -0.08 20.00 9.89
CA ALA A 120 -1.23 19.60 9.09
C ALA A 120 -0.83 18.85 7.81
N GLU A 121 0.40 19.03 7.33
CA GLU A 121 0.93 18.39 6.12
C GLU A 121 1.70 17.09 6.41
N MET A 122 1.85 16.73 7.68
CA MET A 122 2.44 15.45 8.08
C MET A 122 1.41 14.33 7.98
N GLN A 123 1.73 13.28 7.23
CA GLN A 123 0.90 12.07 7.07
C GLN A 123 1.60 10.85 7.69
N TYR A 124 0.79 9.95 8.22
CA TYR A 124 1.26 8.70 8.82
C TYR A 124 1.03 7.53 7.89
#